data_f2e3b768f15bf35b4c9714a4929158ec
#
_entry.id   f2e3b768f15bf35b4c9714a4929158ec
#
_cell.length_a   1.000
_cell.length_b   1.000
_cell.length_c   1.000
_cell.angle_alpha   90.00
_cell.angle_beta   90.00
_cell.angle_gamma   90.00
#
_symmetry.space_group_name_H-M   'P 1'
#
loop_
_entity.id
_entity.type
_entity.pdbx_description
1 polymer ?
#
loop_
_entity_poly.entity_id
_entity_poly.type
_entity_poly.pdbx_seq_one_letter_code
_entity_poly.pdbx_strand_id
1 'polypeptide(L)'
;MKVLVVDELSPEGLETLRSAPELTVDVKLGLAPSVLKAIVGQYDVLAVRSATKVTADMLESPGRLKVIGRAGVGVDNIDVEAATRKGVVVMNTPGGNSVAVAELTIGLMLVLLRQLGPAIASTRSGRWEKKRFAGGHELFRKTVGLVGFGSIGQLVAQRCLAFGTTVIAYDPHPIEASRRLGVQIVSLDELFRRADIVSLHVPLMENTRNLVGRAQLGLMRKGSYLVNCARGGIVDEAALADALRDGTLAGVAMDVFATEPVPKDHPLLSLESFLSTPHLGASTEEGQLACASQLAEQLVEYARTGHLRHALNAPVH
;
A
#
# COMPACT_ATOMS: atom_id res chain seq x y z
N MET A 1 10.92 -14.63 25.67
CA MET A 1 9.65 -13.93 25.52
C MET A 1 8.65 -14.82 24.77
N LYS A 2 7.34 -14.74 25.08
CA LYS A 2 6.31 -15.50 24.36
C LYS A 2 5.77 -14.69 23.18
N VAL A 3 5.85 -15.26 21.97
CA VAL A 3 5.37 -14.65 20.72
C VAL A 3 4.16 -15.41 20.22
N LEU A 4 3.07 -14.70 19.92
CA LEU A 4 1.90 -15.25 19.24
C LEU A 4 1.90 -14.78 17.80
N VAL A 5 1.95 -15.71 16.84
CA VAL A 5 1.82 -15.45 15.41
C VAL A 5 0.40 -15.85 14.99
N VAL A 6 -0.37 -14.91 14.44
CA VAL A 6 -1.80 -15.14 14.12
C VAL A 6 -2.14 -15.06 12.64
N ASP A 7 -1.22 -14.52 11.84
CA ASP A 7 -1.30 -14.49 10.38
C ASP A 7 -0.15 -15.29 9.78
N GLU A 8 -0.31 -15.77 8.53
CA GLU A 8 0.74 -16.51 7.83
C GLU A 8 1.99 -15.65 7.64
N LEU A 9 3.12 -16.11 8.12
CA LEU A 9 4.46 -15.57 7.83
C LEU A 9 5.18 -16.54 6.89
N SER A 10 6.21 -16.04 6.17
CA SER A 10 7.06 -16.94 5.39
C SER A 10 7.73 -17.99 6.28
N PRO A 11 8.01 -19.20 5.73
CA PRO A 11 8.69 -20.24 6.47
C PRO A 11 10.03 -19.76 7.09
N GLU A 12 10.79 -18.98 6.34
CA GLU A 12 12.09 -18.44 6.77
C GLU A 12 11.95 -17.46 7.95
N GLY A 13 10.93 -16.59 7.91
CA GLY A 13 10.64 -15.68 9.03
C GLY A 13 10.24 -16.45 10.29
N LEU A 14 9.40 -17.49 10.14
CA LEU A 14 9.04 -18.37 11.24
C LEU A 14 10.24 -19.15 11.79
N GLU A 15 11.11 -19.65 10.92
CA GLU A 15 12.33 -20.37 11.34
C GLU A 15 13.26 -19.45 12.11
N THR A 16 13.45 -18.21 11.65
CA THR A 16 14.24 -17.20 12.37
C THR A 16 13.71 -16.96 13.79
N LEU A 17 12.38 -16.85 13.95
CA LEU A 17 11.77 -16.67 15.26
C LEU A 17 11.94 -17.91 16.15
N ARG A 18 11.75 -19.11 15.60
CA ARG A 18 11.82 -20.38 16.35
C ARG A 18 13.23 -20.77 16.76
N SER A 19 14.23 -20.39 15.96
CA SER A 19 15.64 -20.67 16.22
C SER A 19 16.24 -19.77 17.31
N ALA A 20 15.55 -18.68 17.67
CA ALA A 20 16.02 -17.75 18.70
C ALA A 20 15.71 -18.31 20.10
N PRO A 21 16.72 -18.62 20.93
CA PRO A 21 16.51 -19.22 22.25
C PRO A 21 15.78 -18.29 23.24
N GLU A 22 15.75 -16.98 22.95
CA GLU A 22 15.06 -15.96 23.73
C GLU A 22 13.54 -15.97 23.54
N LEU A 23 13.07 -16.65 22.48
CA LEU A 23 11.65 -16.67 22.05
C LEU A 23 11.02 -18.03 22.25
N THR A 24 9.75 -18.03 22.65
CA THR A 24 8.86 -19.19 22.58
C THR A 24 7.72 -18.80 21.65
N VAL A 25 7.59 -19.47 20.52
CA VAL A 25 6.71 -19.07 19.42
C VAL A 25 5.52 -20.00 19.29
N ASP A 26 4.33 -19.48 19.50
CA ASP A 26 3.06 -20.13 19.24
C ASP A 26 2.46 -19.60 17.92
N VAL A 27 2.11 -20.50 17.01
CA VAL A 27 1.44 -20.15 15.74
C VAL A 27 0.00 -20.60 15.82
N LYS A 28 -0.94 -19.66 15.76
CA LYS A 28 -2.39 -19.89 15.85
C LYS A 28 -3.12 -19.08 14.80
N LEU A 29 -3.20 -19.63 13.59
CA LEU A 29 -3.78 -18.94 12.43
C LEU A 29 -5.32 -18.95 12.46
N GLY A 30 -5.93 -17.92 11.85
CA GLY A 30 -7.37 -17.86 11.62
C GLY A 30 -8.23 -17.75 12.90
N LEU A 31 -7.69 -17.19 13.96
CA LEU A 31 -8.42 -17.02 15.22
C LEU A 31 -9.58 -16.03 15.03
N ALA A 32 -10.74 -16.38 15.56
CA ALA A 32 -11.83 -15.42 15.70
C ALA A 32 -11.41 -14.25 16.63
N PRO A 33 -11.86 -13.01 16.38
CA PRO A 33 -11.45 -11.84 17.18
C PRO A 33 -11.67 -12.00 18.69
N SER A 34 -12.77 -12.63 19.09
CA SER A 34 -13.08 -12.92 20.50
C SER A 34 -12.10 -13.89 21.15
N VAL A 35 -11.65 -14.90 20.40
CA VAL A 35 -10.65 -15.87 20.87
C VAL A 35 -9.30 -15.20 21.02
N LEU A 36 -8.89 -14.40 20.01
CA LEU A 36 -7.63 -13.65 20.09
C LEU A 36 -7.63 -12.67 21.27
N LYS A 37 -8.72 -11.92 21.49
CA LYS A 37 -8.88 -11.02 22.64
C LYS A 37 -8.69 -11.77 23.99
N ALA A 38 -9.21 -12.98 24.11
CA ALA A 38 -9.13 -13.76 25.34
C ALA A 38 -7.71 -14.28 25.67
N ILE A 39 -6.84 -14.45 24.66
CA ILE A 39 -5.53 -15.07 24.85
C ILE A 39 -4.34 -14.11 24.65
N VAL A 40 -4.51 -12.99 23.95
CA VAL A 40 -3.41 -12.10 23.54
C VAL A 40 -2.61 -11.59 24.76
N GLY A 41 -3.30 -11.32 25.86
CA GLY A 41 -2.67 -10.88 27.13
C GLY A 41 -1.75 -11.92 27.82
N GLN A 42 -1.71 -13.16 27.32
CA GLN A 42 -0.80 -14.21 27.81
C GLN A 42 0.56 -14.20 27.12
N TYR A 43 0.73 -13.36 26.08
CA TYR A 43 1.93 -13.25 25.26
C TYR A 43 2.60 -11.90 25.46
N ASP A 44 3.91 -11.85 25.26
CA ASP A 44 4.71 -10.62 25.31
C ASP A 44 4.68 -9.88 23.96
N VAL A 45 4.54 -10.63 22.85
CA VAL A 45 4.55 -10.13 21.48
C VAL A 45 3.40 -10.73 20.69
N LEU A 46 2.71 -9.91 19.91
CA LEU A 46 1.76 -10.31 18.89
C LEU A 46 2.32 -10.00 17.50
N ALA A 47 2.53 -11.03 16.67
CA ALA A 47 2.96 -10.89 15.28
C ALA A 47 1.78 -11.06 14.33
N VAL A 48 1.51 -10.01 13.51
CA VAL A 48 0.37 -9.95 12.58
C VAL A 48 0.81 -9.55 11.17
N ARG A 49 -0.10 -9.75 10.20
CA ARG A 49 -0.05 -9.12 8.87
C ARG A 49 -1.32 -8.28 8.65
N SER A 50 -1.92 -8.38 7.48
CA SER A 50 -3.10 -7.59 7.11
C SER A 50 -4.43 -8.24 7.45
N ALA A 51 -4.49 -9.56 7.68
CA ALA A 51 -5.74 -10.28 7.90
C ALA A 51 -6.31 -10.02 9.31
N THR A 52 -5.44 -9.94 10.31
CA THR A 52 -5.86 -9.71 11.70
C THR A 52 -6.01 -8.22 11.98
N LYS A 53 -7.18 -7.81 12.47
CA LYS A 53 -7.44 -6.46 12.98
C LYS A 53 -7.19 -6.41 14.49
N VAL A 54 -6.31 -5.49 14.93
CA VAL A 54 -6.04 -5.24 16.35
C VAL A 54 -6.75 -3.95 16.75
N THR A 55 -7.91 -4.10 17.37
CA THR A 55 -8.80 -2.98 17.72
C THR A 55 -8.56 -2.48 19.15
N ALA A 56 -9.07 -1.29 19.48
CA ALA A 56 -9.06 -0.76 20.85
C ALA A 56 -9.69 -1.73 21.86
N ASP A 57 -10.79 -2.40 21.47
CA ASP A 57 -11.46 -3.39 22.30
C ASP A 57 -10.54 -4.58 22.64
N MET A 58 -9.75 -5.06 21.67
CA MET A 58 -8.77 -6.13 21.89
C MET A 58 -7.67 -5.71 22.87
N LEU A 59 -7.31 -4.43 22.86
CA LEU A 59 -6.25 -3.84 23.69
C LEU A 59 -6.77 -3.30 25.03
N GLU A 60 -8.06 -3.47 25.35
CA GLU A 60 -8.64 -2.98 26.59
C GLU A 60 -7.89 -3.55 27.84
N SER A 61 -7.55 -4.82 27.80
CA SER A 61 -6.78 -5.53 28.83
C SER A 61 -5.59 -6.26 28.21
N PRO A 62 -4.51 -5.56 27.84
CA PRO A 62 -3.40 -6.15 27.08
C PRO A 62 -2.58 -7.18 27.87
N GLY A 63 -2.75 -7.26 29.21
CA GLY A 63 -2.05 -8.22 30.04
C GLY A 63 -0.54 -8.05 29.95
N ARG A 64 0.17 -9.08 29.45
CA ARG A 64 1.62 -9.09 29.26
C ARG A 64 2.08 -8.49 27.93
N LEU A 65 1.17 -8.14 27.02
CA LEU A 65 1.50 -7.69 25.68
C LEU A 65 2.31 -6.38 25.73
N LYS A 66 3.50 -6.40 25.18
CA LYS A 66 4.44 -5.25 25.11
C LYS A 66 4.61 -4.73 23.70
N VAL A 67 4.58 -5.64 22.71
CA VAL A 67 4.86 -5.33 21.31
C VAL A 67 3.84 -5.97 20.38
N ILE A 68 3.39 -5.20 19.40
CA ILE A 68 2.67 -5.69 18.23
C ILE A 68 3.59 -5.48 17.05
N GLY A 69 4.06 -6.56 16.42
CA GLY A 69 4.88 -6.51 15.21
C GLY A 69 4.05 -6.82 13.97
N ARG A 70 4.04 -5.92 12.99
CA ARG A 70 3.36 -6.15 11.72
C ARG A 70 4.36 -6.44 10.60
N ALA A 71 4.27 -7.61 9.99
CA ALA A 71 5.00 -7.92 8.76
C ALA A 71 4.34 -7.20 7.56
N GLY A 72 4.74 -5.96 7.34
CA GLY A 72 4.21 -5.06 6.31
C GLY A 72 4.45 -3.59 6.66
N VAL A 73 4.29 -2.70 5.68
CA VAL A 73 4.58 -1.26 5.84
C VAL A 73 3.43 -0.50 6.50
N GLY A 74 2.21 -0.63 6.00
CA GLY A 74 1.05 0.04 6.58
C GLY A 74 0.60 -0.63 7.89
N VAL A 75 -0.07 0.10 8.75
CA VAL A 75 -0.59 -0.42 10.04
C VAL A 75 -2.07 -0.10 10.22
N ASP A 76 -2.79 0.07 9.13
CA ASP A 76 -4.21 0.48 9.13
C ASP A 76 -5.14 -0.54 9.84
N ASN A 77 -4.67 -1.78 9.99
CA ASN A 77 -5.37 -2.84 10.72
C ASN A 77 -5.06 -2.85 12.23
N ILE A 78 -4.24 -1.91 12.74
CA ILE A 78 -3.87 -1.81 14.15
C ILE A 78 -4.29 -0.44 14.69
N ASP A 79 -5.03 -0.40 15.78
CA ASP A 79 -5.31 0.83 16.52
C ASP A 79 -4.06 1.26 17.29
N VAL A 80 -3.20 2.03 16.61
CA VAL A 80 -1.91 2.48 17.16
C VAL A 80 -2.11 3.41 18.35
N GLU A 81 -3.16 4.25 18.34
CA GLU A 81 -3.45 5.15 19.45
C GLU A 81 -3.90 4.38 20.70
N ALA A 82 -4.76 3.38 20.54
CA ALA A 82 -5.14 2.51 21.63
C ALA A 82 -3.93 1.73 22.18
N ALA A 83 -3.08 1.20 21.32
CA ALA A 83 -1.83 0.55 21.72
C ALA A 83 -0.95 1.49 22.55
N THR A 84 -0.76 2.73 22.09
CA THR A 84 0.01 3.76 22.78
C THR A 84 -0.55 4.05 24.17
N ARG A 85 -1.86 4.27 24.28
CA ARG A 85 -2.52 4.52 25.59
C ARG A 85 -2.34 3.36 26.57
N LYS A 86 -2.11 2.15 26.08
CA LYS A 86 -1.90 0.93 26.89
C LYS A 86 -0.43 0.57 27.08
N GLY A 87 0.50 1.40 26.62
CA GLY A 87 1.93 1.16 26.72
C GLY A 87 2.43 0.01 25.83
N VAL A 88 1.66 -0.34 24.78
CA VAL A 88 2.03 -1.38 23.82
C VAL A 88 2.67 -0.72 22.58
N VAL A 89 3.88 -1.15 22.23
CA VAL A 89 4.61 -0.63 21.08
C VAL A 89 4.15 -1.32 19.80
N VAL A 90 3.96 -0.54 18.74
CA VAL A 90 3.67 -1.04 17.40
C VAL A 90 4.91 -0.89 16.52
N MET A 91 5.36 -1.99 15.92
CA MET A 91 6.50 -2.04 14.99
C MET A 91 6.01 -2.51 13.62
N ASN A 92 6.62 -1.99 12.57
CA ASN A 92 6.36 -2.40 11.20
C ASN A 92 7.64 -2.77 10.45
N THR A 93 7.53 -3.12 9.15
CA THR A 93 8.68 -3.49 8.30
C THR A 93 8.78 -2.53 7.12
N PRO A 94 9.32 -1.30 7.31
CA PRO A 94 9.42 -0.32 6.24
C PRO A 94 10.34 -0.82 5.13
N GLY A 95 9.91 -0.61 3.88
CA GLY A 95 10.70 -0.99 2.70
C GLY A 95 10.50 -2.43 2.22
N GLY A 96 10.05 -3.36 3.08
CA GLY A 96 9.98 -4.79 2.76
C GLY A 96 9.17 -5.14 1.49
N ASN A 97 8.10 -4.40 1.21
CA ASN A 97 7.27 -4.60 0.02
C ASN A 97 7.36 -3.48 -1.03
N SER A 98 8.28 -2.53 -0.88
CA SER A 98 8.31 -1.33 -1.73
C SER A 98 8.56 -1.64 -3.20
N VAL A 99 9.38 -2.65 -3.50
CA VAL A 99 9.65 -3.10 -4.87
C VAL A 99 8.37 -3.69 -5.50
N ALA A 100 7.69 -4.57 -4.79
CA ALA A 100 6.46 -5.21 -5.25
C ALA A 100 5.37 -4.17 -5.61
N VAL A 101 5.14 -3.18 -4.72
CA VAL A 101 4.17 -2.11 -4.97
C VAL A 101 4.58 -1.24 -6.16
N ALA A 102 5.87 -0.91 -6.29
CA ALA A 102 6.36 -0.11 -7.42
C ALA A 102 6.17 -0.85 -8.75
N GLU A 103 6.41 -2.15 -8.79
CA GLU A 103 6.25 -2.96 -9.99
C GLU A 103 4.78 -3.17 -10.38
N LEU A 104 3.90 -3.41 -9.40
CA LEU A 104 2.46 -3.42 -9.63
C LEU A 104 1.98 -2.07 -10.20
N THR A 105 2.46 -0.96 -9.66
CA THR A 105 2.11 0.39 -10.14
C THR A 105 2.48 0.58 -11.61
N ILE A 106 3.70 0.20 -12.01
CA ILE A 106 4.14 0.26 -13.43
C ILE A 106 3.30 -0.69 -14.28
N GLY A 107 3.06 -1.91 -13.80
CA GLY A 107 2.20 -2.88 -14.48
C GLY A 107 0.81 -2.32 -14.77
N LEU A 108 0.17 -1.71 -13.77
CA LEU A 108 -1.16 -1.09 -13.93
C LEU A 108 -1.14 0.12 -14.88
N MET A 109 -0.09 0.95 -14.87
CA MET A 109 0.08 2.02 -15.87
C MET A 109 0.09 1.46 -17.31
N LEU A 110 0.86 0.39 -17.55
CA LEU A 110 0.96 -0.23 -18.87
C LEU A 110 -0.36 -0.92 -19.27
N VAL A 111 -1.05 -1.57 -18.34
CA VAL A 111 -2.35 -2.20 -18.57
C VAL A 111 -3.40 -1.16 -18.97
N LEU A 112 -3.44 0.00 -18.29
CA LEU A 112 -4.33 1.11 -18.63
C LEU A 112 -4.03 1.68 -20.01
N LEU A 113 -2.78 2.12 -20.26
CA LEU A 113 -2.37 2.77 -21.50
C LEU A 113 -2.62 1.89 -22.72
N ARG A 114 -2.47 0.60 -22.61
CA ARG A 114 -2.61 -0.37 -23.71
C ARG A 114 -3.94 -1.09 -23.71
N GLN A 115 -4.88 -0.74 -22.83
CA GLN A 115 -6.20 -1.37 -22.68
C GLN A 115 -6.11 -2.91 -22.58
N LEU A 116 -5.08 -3.42 -21.88
CA LEU A 116 -4.77 -4.85 -21.86
C LEU A 116 -5.87 -5.67 -21.16
N GLY A 117 -6.50 -5.17 -20.12
CA GLY A 117 -7.56 -5.88 -19.41
C GLY A 117 -8.70 -6.30 -20.34
N PRO A 118 -9.42 -5.35 -20.97
CA PRO A 118 -10.50 -5.67 -21.91
C PRO A 118 -10.01 -6.39 -23.16
N ALA A 119 -8.78 -6.11 -23.66
CA ALA A 119 -8.22 -6.81 -24.81
C ALA A 119 -8.00 -8.30 -24.55
N ILE A 120 -7.44 -8.64 -23.38
CA ILE A 120 -7.23 -10.03 -22.93
C ILE A 120 -8.60 -10.73 -22.77
N ALA A 121 -9.58 -10.08 -22.14
CA ALA A 121 -10.92 -10.63 -21.95
C ALA A 121 -11.60 -10.90 -23.31
N SER A 122 -11.49 -9.98 -24.29
CA SER A 122 -11.98 -10.14 -25.64
C SER A 122 -11.39 -11.38 -26.32
N THR A 123 -10.06 -11.49 -26.34
CA THR A 123 -9.37 -12.62 -26.98
C THR A 123 -9.69 -13.96 -26.31
N ARG A 124 -9.76 -13.99 -24.97
CA ARG A 124 -10.16 -15.22 -24.23
C ARG A 124 -11.59 -15.65 -24.52
N SER A 125 -12.48 -14.72 -24.89
CA SER A 125 -13.85 -15.03 -25.33
C SER A 125 -13.96 -15.40 -26.83
N GLY A 126 -12.83 -15.61 -27.51
CA GLY A 126 -12.77 -15.99 -28.94
C GLY A 126 -12.97 -14.82 -29.91
N ARG A 127 -13.02 -13.56 -29.45
CA ARG A 127 -13.15 -12.39 -30.30
C ARG A 127 -11.79 -11.85 -30.71
N TRP A 128 -11.68 -11.38 -31.97
CA TRP A 128 -10.45 -10.79 -32.51
C TRP A 128 -10.68 -9.32 -32.86
N GLU A 129 -10.77 -8.46 -31.85
CA GLU A 129 -11.21 -7.06 -31.96
C GLU A 129 -10.02 -6.07 -32.10
N LYS A 130 -9.04 -6.37 -32.97
CA LYS A 130 -7.82 -5.56 -33.13
C LYS A 130 -8.09 -4.06 -33.32
N LYS A 131 -9.13 -3.70 -34.11
CA LYS A 131 -9.45 -2.29 -34.38
C LYS A 131 -9.98 -1.55 -33.14
N ARG A 132 -10.71 -2.23 -32.25
CA ARG A 132 -11.22 -1.67 -30.99
C ARG A 132 -10.08 -1.20 -30.07
N PHE A 133 -8.99 -1.95 -30.02
CA PHE A 133 -7.85 -1.70 -29.13
C PHE A 133 -6.67 -0.97 -29.82
N ALA A 134 -6.88 -0.42 -31.03
CA ALA A 134 -5.82 0.27 -31.79
C ALA A 134 -5.47 1.67 -31.23
N GLY A 135 -6.28 2.22 -30.30
CA GLY A 135 -6.10 3.55 -29.69
C GLY A 135 -5.22 3.56 -28.42
N GLY A 136 -4.41 2.51 -28.19
CA GLY A 136 -3.51 2.45 -27.03
C GLY A 136 -2.40 3.49 -27.11
N HIS A 137 -1.87 3.85 -25.93
CA HIS A 137 -0.78 4.82 -25.77
C HIS A 137 0.51 4.16 -25.26
N GLU A 138 1.64 4.80 -25.53
CA GLU A 138 2.95 4.45 -24.97
C GLU A 138 3.20 5.25 -23.69
N LEU A 139 3.98 4.67 -22.77
CA LEU A 139 4.46 5.39 -21.60
C LEU A 139 5.59 6.37 -21.97
N PHE A 140 6.34 6.06 -23.02
CA PHE A 140 7.43 6.88 -23.54
C PHE A 140 7.00 8.35 -23.79
N ARG A 141 7.84 9.30 -23.35
CA ARG A 141 7.61 10.75 -23.43
C ARG A 141 6.37 11.29 -22.69
N LYS A 142 5.69 10.47 -21.88
CA LYS A 142 4.63 10.95 -21.00
C LYS A 142 5.22 11.66 -19.78
N THR A 143 4.43 12.56 -19.20
CA THR A 143 4.73 13.15 -17.89
C THR A 143 4.02 12.33 -16.82
N VAL A 144 4.79 11.72 -15.91
CA VAL A 144 4.28 10.99 -14.75
C VAL A 144 4.39 11.87 -13.52
N GLY A 145 3.26 12.14 -12.87
CA GLY A 145 3.17 12.90 -11.62
C GLY A 145 3.05 11.94 -10.43
N LEU A 146 3.99 12.04 -9.49
CA LEU A 146 4.02 11.20 -8.28
C LEU A 146 3.58 12.02 -7.08
N VAL A 147 2.44 11.70 -6.49
CA VAL A 147 1.98 12.29 -5.22
C VAL A 147 2.56 11.45 -4.08
N GLY A 148 3.60 11.97 -3.44
CA GLY A 148 4.46 11.27 -2.49
C GLY A 148 5.75 10.76 -3.14
N PHE A 149 6.91 11.10 -2.56
CA PHE A 149 8.24 10.74 -3.06
C PHE A 149 9.06 9.95 -2.03
N GLY A 150 8.37 9.15 -1.20
CA GLY A 150 8.96 8.20 -0.26
C GLY A 150 9.59 6.98 -0.96
N SER A 151 9.82 5.90 -0.22
CA SER A 151 10.50 4.69 -0.74
C SER A 151 9.85 4.14 -2.02
N ILE A 152 8.51 4.03 -2.05
CA ILE A 152 7.79 3.51 -3.22
C ILE A 152 7.84 4.52 -4.38
N GLY A 153 7.53 5.81 -4.11
CA GLY A 153 7.57 6.85 -5.15
C GLY A 153 8.91 6.96 -5.86
N GLN A 154 10.02 6.83 -5.13
CA GLN A 154 11.37 6.82 -5.70
C GLN A 154 11.60 5.61 -6.62
N LEU A 155 11.15 4.41 -6.22
CA LEU A 155 11.27 3.20 -7.03
C LEU A 155 10.39 3.27 -8.30
N VAL A 156 9.21 3.86 -8.21
CA VAL A 156 8.35 4.14 -9.37
C VAL A 156 9.02 5.16 -10.29
N ALA A 157 9.58 6.25 -9.73
CA ALA A 157 10.31 7.26 -10.52
C ALA A 157 11.45 6.63 -11.32
N GLN A 158 12.30 5.81 -10.70
CA GLN A 158 13.41 5.13 -11.37
C GLN A 158 12.94 4.31 -12.58
N ARG A 159 11.84 3.55 -12.39
CA ARG A 159 11.26 2.71 -13.45
C ARG A 159 10.65 3.56 -14.56
N CYS A 160 9.90 4.61 -14.22
CA CYS A 160 9.32 5.54 -15.18
C CYS A 160 10.41 6.22 -16.02
N LEU A 161 11.49 6.72 -15.40
CA LEU A 161 12.63 7.33 -16.11
C LEU A 161 13.27 6.35 -17.10
N ALA A 162 13.38 5.05 -16.75
CA ALA A 162 13.89 4.02 -17.66
C ALA A 162 12.98 3.79 -18.88
N PHE A 163 11.67 4.10 -18.78
CA PHE A 163 10.74 4.14 -19.91
C PHE A 163 10.84 5.42 -20.75
N GLY A 164 11.75 6.35 -20.43
CA GLY A 164 11.90 7.61 -21.15
C GLY A 164 10.78 8.61 -20.88
N THR A 165 10.19 8.57 -19.68
CA THR A 165 9.18 9.54 -19.23
C THR A 165 9.85 10.79 -18.62
N THR A 166 9.09 11.89 -18.54
CA THR A 166 9.37 12.97 -17.61
C THR A 166 8.69 12.67 -16.28
N VAL A 167 9.43 12.73 -15.17
CA VAL A 167 8.86 12.52 -13.84
C VAL A 167 8.86 13.82 -13.06
N ILE A 168 7.70 14.19 -12.54
CA ILE A 168 7.52 15.28 -11.57
C ILE A 168 6.91 14.70 -10.30
N ALA A 169 7.20 15.30 -9.15
CA ALA A 169 6.68 14.79 -7.88
C ALA A 169 6.22 15.93 -6.96
N TYR A 170 5.27 15.63 -6.13
CA TYR A 170 4.89 16.43 -4.97
C TYR A 170 5.20 15.64 -3.69
N ASP A 171 5.93 16.25 -2.79
CA ASP A 171 6.13 15.75 -1.42
C ASP A 171 6.28 16.97 -0.49
N PRO A 172 5.57 17.01 0.65
CA PRO A 172 5.71 18.10 1.61
C PRO A 172 7.08 18.15 2.28
N HIS A 173 7.82 17.03 2.22
CA HIS A 173 9.18 16.91 2.76
C HIS A 173 10.15 16.62 1.62
N PRO A 174 10.75 17.65 0.97
CA PRO A 174 11.64 17.47 -0.16
C PRO A 174 12.82 16.56 0.19
N ILE A 175 12.98 15.49 -0.57
CA ILE A 175 14.02 14.49 -0.34
C ILE A 175 15.15 14.71 -1.33
N GLU A 176 16.41 14.69 -0.88
CA GLU A 176 17.59 14.83 -1.72
C GLU A 176 17.63 13.83 -2.90
N ALA A 177 16.98 12.66 -2.73
CA ALA A 177 16.83 11.67 -3.78
C ALA A 177 16.17 12.23 -5.06
N SER A 178 15.31 13.26 -4.98
CA SER A 178 14.71 13.89 -6.15
C SER A 178 15.76 14.51 -7.06
N ARG A 179 16.75 15.21 -6.48
CA ARG A 179 17.87 15.82 -7.23
C ARG A 179 18.73 14.75 -7.89
N ARG A 180 19.04 13.67 -7.16
CA ARG A 180 19.87 12.57 -7.69
C ARG A 180 19.20 11.84 -8.85
N LEU A 181 17.88 11.73 -8.85
CA LEU A 181 17.11 11.09 -9.92
C LEU A 181 16.71 12.05 -11.05
N GLY A 182 16.99 13.36 -10.93
CA GLY A 182 16.55 14.35 -11.90
C GLY A 182 15.02 14.58 -11.89
N VAL A 183 14.35 14.30 -10.77
CA VAL A 183 12.91 14.49 -10.60
C VAL A 183 12.64 15.91 -10.09
N GLN A 184 11.81 16.66 -10.81
CA GLN A 184 11.39 17.98 -10.40
C GLN A 184 10.31 17.89 -9.33
N ILE A 185 10.54 18.53 -8.17
CA ILE A 185 9.50 18.73 -7.14
C ILE A 185 8.70 19.97 -7.51
N VAL A 186 7.36 19.81 -7.53
CA VAL A 186 6.40 20.84 -7.91
C VAL A 186 5.28 20.93 -6.86
N SER A 187 4.45 21.98 -6.96
CA SER A 187 3.23 22.05 -6.14
C SER A 187 2.22 20.96 -6.53
N LEU A 188 1.31 20.60 -5.63
CA LEU A 188 0.30 19.58 -5.88
C LEU A 188 -0.55 19.95 -7.11
N ASP A 189 -1.03 21.19 -7.18
CA ASP A 189 -1.82 21.69 -8.30
C ASP A 189 -1.07 21.67 -9.63
N GLU A 190 0.21 22.06 -9.61
CA GLU A 190 1.06 22.02 -10.80
C GLU A 190 1.25 20.58 -11.29
N LEU A 191 1.43 19.63 -10.38
CA LEU A 191 1.52 18.21 -10.71
C LEU A 191 0.26 17.75 -11.47
N PHE A 192 -0.94 18.03 -10.95
CA PHE A 192 -2.18 17.63 -11.59
C PHE A 192 -2.38 18.27 -12.97
N ARG A 193 -1.98 19.55 -13.15
CA ARG A 193 -2.07 20.24 -14.46
C ARG A 193 -1.09 19.70 -15.50
N ARG A 194 0.06 19.20 -15.08
CA ARG A 194 1.15 18.82 -16.02
C ARG A 194 1.18 17.32 -16.31
N ALA A 195 0.71 16.47 -15.40
CA ALA A 195 0.82 15.05 -15.55
C ALA A 195 -0.14 14.47 -16.60
N ASP A 196 0.35 13.56 -17.42
CA ASP A 196 -0.46 12.68 -18.26
C ASP A 196 -0.95 11.47 -17.45
N ILE A 197 -0.16 11.06 -16.44
CA ILE A 197 -0.48 9.96 -15.53
C ILE A 197 -0.15 10.43 -14.11
N VAL A 198 -1.11 10.36 -13.20
CA VAL A 198 -0.89 10.63 -11.77
C VAL A 198 -0.85 9.30 -11.02
N SER A 199 0.15 9.13 -10.15
CA SER A 199 0.28 7.96 -9.28
C SER A 199 0.45 8.38 -7.82
N LEU A 200 -0.31 7.71 -6.93
CA LEU A 200 -0.40 8.08 -5.52
C LEU A 200 0.49 7.16 -4.67
N HIS A 201 1.31 7.76 -3.81
CA HIS A 201 2.28 7.09 -2.94
C HIS A 201 2.37 7.73 -1.55
N VAL A 202 1.26 8.31 -1.07
CA VAL A 202 1.14 8.89 0.26
C VAL A 202 0.39 7.94 1.21
N PRO A 203 0.64 7.99 2.53
CA PRO A 203 -0.19 7.28 3.50
C PRO A 203 -1.58 7.92 3.62
N LEU A 204 -2.56 7.17 4.12
CA LEU A 204 -3.84 7.73 4.51
C LEU A 204 -3.70 8.39 5.89
N MET A 205 -3.89 9.70 5.92
CA MET A 205 -3.88 10.55 7.10
C MET A 205 -5.05 11.55 7.01
N GLU A 206 -5.31 12.30 8.05
CA GLU A 206 -6.37 13.32 8.02
C GLU A 206 -6.22 14.31 6.85
N ASN A 207 -5.00 14.78 6.61
CA ASN A 207 -4.66 15.72 5.53
C ASN A 207 -4.52 15.09 4.14
N THR A 208 -4.51 13.77 4.02
CA THR A 208 -4.48 13.04 2.72
C THR A 208 -5.80 12.34 2.42
N ARG A 209 -6.76 12.34 3.34
CA ARG A 209 -8.12 11.85 3.10
C ARG A 209 -8.81 12.72 2.05
N ASN A 210 -9.33 12.05 1.00
CA ASN A 210 -9.93 12.70 -0.17
C ASN A 210 -9.03 13.79 -0.80
N LEU A 211 -7.70 13.62 -0.69
CA LEU A 211 -6.72 14.53 -1.28
C LEU A 211 -6.97 14.71 -2.79
N VAL A 212 -7.39 13.65 -3.46
CA VAL A 212 -7.78 13.67 -4.86
C VAL A 212 -9.29 13.70 -4.96
N GLY A 213 -9.85 14.88 -4.85
CA GLY A 213 -11.28 15.16 -5.00
C GLY A 213 -11.60 15.87 -6.31
N ARG A 214 -12.83 16.41 -6.43
CA ARG A 214 -13.30 17.14 -7.62
C ARG A 214 -12.35 18.27 -8.04
N ALA A 215 -11.76 18.99 -7.09
CA ALA A 215 -10.85 20.10 -7.37
C ALA A 215 -9.59 19.60 -8.11
N GLN A 216 -8.92 18.56 -7.60
CA GLN A 216 -7.71 18.00 -8.18
C GLN A 216 -8.00 17.30 -9.51
N LEU A 217 -9.09 16.52 -9.58
CA LEU A 217 -9.53 15.87 -10.82
C LEU A 217 -9.84 16.91 -11.90
N GLY A 218 -10.44 18.05 -11.55
CA GLY A 218 -10.72 19.15 -12.47
C GLY A 218 -9.47 19.89 -13.00
N LEU A 219 -8.31 19.74 -12.34
CA LEU A 219 -7.03 20.26 -12.83
C LEU A 219 -6.36 19.32 -13.84
N MET A 220 -6.74 18.05 -13.86
CA MET A 220 -6.11 17.06 -14.73
C MET A 220 -6.43 17.32 -16.20
N ARG A 221 -5.47 16.98 -17.05
CA ARG A 221 -5.66 17.08 -18.50
C ARG A 221 -6.72 16.11 -18.96
N LYS A 222 -7.56 16.53 -19.89
CA LYS A 222 -8.53 15.63 -20.53
C LYS A 222 -7.81 14.45 -21.16
N GLY A 223 -8.27 13.24 -20.86
CA GLY A 223 -7.66 12.01 -21.36
C GLY A 223 -6.44 11.53 -20.57
N SER A 224 -6.19 12.08 -19.37
CA SER A 224 -5.15 11.61 -18.45
C SER A 224 -5.58 10.36 -17.68
N TYR A 225 -4.66 9.80 -16.91
CA TYR A 225 -4.81 8.55 -16.16
C TYR A 225 -4.48 8.74 -14.68
N LEU A 226 -5.08 7.93 -13.82
CA LEU A 226 -4.77 7.90 -12.39
C LEU A 226 -4.53 6.46 -11.92
N VAL A 227 -3.50 6.27 -11.08
CA VAL A 227 -3.18 4.99 -10.46
C VAL A 227 -3.09 5.17 -8.94
N ASN A 228 -3.77 4.31 -8.19
CA ASN A 228 -3.72 4.28 -6.73
C ASN A 228 -3.39 2.87 -6.22
N CYS A 229 -2.12 2.64 -5.88
CA CYS A 229 -1.65 1.47 -5.15
C CYS A 229 -1.21 1.84 -3.71
N ALA A 230 -1.67 2.98 -3.19
CA ALA A 230 -1.29 3.46 -1.86
C ALA A 230 -2.32 3.05 -0.80
N ARG A 231 -3.42 3.82 -0.67
CA ARG A 231 -4.51 3.53 0.28
C ARG A 231 -5.86 3.94 -0.29
N GLY A 232 -6.91 3.19 0.07
CA GLY A 232 -8.29 3.65 -0.09
C GLY A 232 -8.55 4.91 0.74
N GLY A 233 -9.54 5.71 0.32
CA GLY A 233 -9.88 6.96 0.99
C GLY A 233 -8.95 8.16 0.70
N ILE A 234 -7.85 7.98 -0.07
CA ILE A 234 -7.05 9.11 -0.59
C ILE A 234 -7.78 9.77 -1.77
N VAL A 235 -8.52 8.99 -2.53
CA VAL A 235 -9.33 9.47 -3.66
C VAL A 235 -10.79 9.50 -3.24
N ASP A 236 -11.51 10.56 -3.58
CA ASP A 236 -12.97 10.61 -3.55
C ASP A 236 -13.49 9.73 -4.70
N GLU A 237 -13.96 8.52 -4.37
CA GLU A 237 -14.39 7.51 -5.34
C GLU A 237 -15.64 7.94 -6.12
N ALA A 238 -16.50 8.80 -5.55
CA ALA A 238 -17.65 9.35 -6.24
C ALA A 238 -17.23 10.39 -7.30
N ALA A 239 -16.34 11.31 -6.92
CA ALA A 239 -15.78 12.29 -7.85
C ALA A 239 -14.98 11.60 -8.97
N LEU A 240 -14.28 10.51 -8.65
CA LEU A 240 -13.54 9.70 -9.62
C LEU A 240 -14.46 9.05 -10.65
N ALA A 241 -15.59 8.49 -10.21
CA ALA A 241 -16.58 7.90 -11.09
C ALA A 241 -17.18 8.94 -12.06
N ASP A 242 -17.42 10.16 -11.59
CA ASP A 242 -17.88 11.25 -12.43
C ASP A 242 -16.84 11.65 -13.48
N ALA A 243 -15.56 11.79 -13.09
CA ALA A 243 -14.45 12.13 -13.99
C ALA A 243 -14.17 11.08 -15.07
N LEU A 244 -14.48 9.80 -14.79
CA LEU A 244 -14.45 8.74 -15.81
C LEU A 244 -15.65 8.83 -16.77
N ARG A 245 -16.86 9.11 -16.27
CA ARG A 245 -18.08 9.20 -17.07
C ARG A 245 -18.08 10.39 -18.04
N ASP A 246 -17.54 11.52 -17.60
CA ASP A 246 -17.47 12.74 -18.43
C ASP A 246 -16.22 12.76 -19.33
N GLY A 247 -15.33 11.77 -19.22
CA GLY A 247 -14.13 11.63 -20.04
C GLY A 247 -13.01 12.61 -19.69
N THR A 248 -13.04 13.22 -18.52
CA THR A 248 -11.89 13.94 -17.96
C THR A 248 -10.71 12.99 -17.82
N LEU A 249 -10.95 11.80 -17.25
CA LEU A 249 -9.97 10.71 -17.20
C LEU A 249 -10.24 9.68 -18.29
N ALA A 250 -9.20 9.26 -19.00
CA ALA A 250 -9.25 8.16 -19.96
C ALA A 250 -9.25 6.79 -19.29
N GLY A 251 -8.70 6.68 -18.08
CA GLY A 251 -8.71 5.45 -17.32
C GLY A 251 -8.11 5.61 -15.92
N VAL A 252 -8.52 4.70 -15.05
CA VAL A 252 -8.09 4.63 -13.66
C VAL A 252 -7.76 3.20 -13.28
N ALA A 253 -6.67 3.00 -12.52
CA ALA A 253 -6.39 1.72 -11.87
C ALA A 253 -6.26 1.89 -10.36
N MET A 254 -6.96 1.06 -9.59
CA MET A 254 -6.91 1.04 -8.14
C MET A 254 -6.62 -0.37 -7.62
N ASP A 255 -5.64 -0.46 -6.72
CA ASP A 255 -5.38 -1.70 -5.96
C ASP A 255 -6.05 -1.68 -4.59
N VAL A 256 -6.59 -0.52 -4.19
CA VAL A 256 -7.10 -0.23 -2.83
C VAL A 256 -8.40 0.57 -2.89
N PHE A 257 -9.30 0.33 -1.92
CA PHE A 257 -10.61 0.99 -1.83
C PHE A 257 -10.85 1.56 -0.42
N ALA A 258 -11.73 2.55 -0.31
CA ALA A 258 -12.15 3.12 0.97
C ALA A 258 -12.83 2.06 1.87
N THR A 259 -13.50 1.10 1.25
CA THR A 259 -14.08 -0.07 1.92
C THR A 259 -13.55 -1.34 1.25
N GLU A 260 -12.88 -2.18 2.02
CA GLU A 260 -12.35 -3.48 1.56
C GLU A 260 -12.92 -4.62 2.43
N PRO A 261 -13.48 -5.69 1.78
CA PRO A 261 -13.68 -5.88 0.35
C PRO A 261 -14.62 -4.86 -0.28
N VAL A 262 -14.32 -4.48 -1.55
CA VAL A 262 -15.17 -3.55 -2.29
C VAL A 262 -16.57 -4.14 -2.50
N PRO A 263 -17.67 -3.36 -2.25
CA PRO A 263 -19.04 -3.82 -2.51
C PRO A 263 -19.25 -4.18 -3.99
N LYS A 264 -20.02 -5.23 -4.25
CA LYS A 264 -20.27 -5.73 -5.62
C LYS A 264 -20.97 -4.72 -6.52
N ASP A 265 -21.76 -3.83 -5.94
CA ASP A 265 -22.52 -2.76 -6.61
C ASP A 265 -21.77 -1.42 -6.65
N HIS A 266 -20.48 -1.43 -6.33
CA HIS A 266 -19.66 -0.22 -6.31
C HIS A 266 -19.63 0.46 -7.68
N PRO A 267 -19.94 1.79 -7.80
CA PRO A 267 -20.13 2.47 -9.07
C PRO A 267 -18.95 2.38 -10.05
N LEU A 268 -17.72 2.35 -9.52
CA LEU A 268 -16.51 2.25 -10.35
C LEU A 268 -16.40 0.90 -11.07
N LEU A 269 -16.86 -0.21 -10.46
CA LEU A 269 -16.74 -1.54 -11.04
C LEU A 269 -17.51 -1.74 -12.35
N SER A 270 -18.51 -0.88 -12.62
CA SER A 270 -19.31 -0.92 -13.85
C SER A 270 -18.68 -0.16 -15.02
N LEU A 271 -17.59 0.60 -14.78
CA LEU A 271 -16.97 1.46 -15.79
C LEU A 271 -15.86 0.70 -16.54
N GLU A 272 -15.94 0.64 -17.87
CA GLU A 272 -14.97 -0.10 -18.71
C GLU A 272 -13.55 0.47 -18.62
N SER A 273 -13.42 1.78 -18.37
CA SER A 273 -12.14 2.48 -18.20
C SER A 273 -11.57 2.39 -16.78
N PHE A 274 -12.22 1.65 -15.88
CA PHE A 274 -11.76 1.39 -14.52
C PHE A 274 -11.18 -0.02 -14.40
N LEU A 275 -9.98 -0.12 -13.83
CA LEU A 275 -9.33 -1.39 -13.51
C LEU A 275 -9.08 -1.48 -12.01
N SER A 276 -9.24 -2.66 -11.45
CA SER A 276 -8.93 -2.87 -10.03
C SER A 276 -8.29 -4.23 -9.78
N THR A 277 -7.49 -4.27 -8.72
CA THR A 277 -6.90 -5.47 -8.15
C THR A 277 -7.27 -5.56 -6.67
N PRO A 278 -7.35 -6.74 -6.06
CA PRO A 278 -7.82 -6.92 -4.69
C PRO A 278 -6.68 -6.75 -3.66
N HIS A 279 -6.09 -5.53 -3.61
CA HIS A 279 -5.03 -5.14 -2.67
C HIS A 279 -3.81 -6.06 -2.74
N LEU A 280 -3.24 -6.19 -3.94
CA LEU A 280 -2.11 -7.07 -4.25
C LEU A 280 -0.73 -6.43 -4.06
N GLY A 281 -0.64 -5.14 -3.74
CA GLY A 281 0.62 -4.40 -3.71
C GLY A 281 1.77 -5.08 -2.97
N ALA A 282 1.49 -5.76 -1.86
CA ALA A 282 2.48 -6.51 -1.07
C ALA A 282 2.44 -8.04 -1.31
N SER A 283 1.59 -8.52 -2.23
CA SER A 283 1.29 -9.96 -2.38
C SER A 283 2.21 -10.63 -3.38
N THR A 284 3.53 -10.51 -3.18
CA THR A 284 4.56 -11.28 -3.88
C THR A 284 5.32 -12.16 -2.90
N GLU A 285 5.91 -13.26 -3.37
CA GLU A 285 6.72 -14.15 -2.54
C GLU A 285 7.89 -13.38 -1.90
N GLU A 286 8.60 -12.59 -2.69
CA GLU A 286 9.75 -11.80 -2.25
C GLU A 286 9.35 -10.71 -1.24
N GLY A 287 8.25 -10.01 -1.49
CA GLY A 287 7.75 -8.97 -0.59
C GLY A 287 7.29 -9.53 0.75
N GLN A 288 6.62 -10.69 0.72
CA GLN A 288 6.20 -11.40 1.92
C GLN A 288 7.39 -11.94 2.71
N LEU A 289 8.37 -12.55 2.04
CA LEU A 289 9.61 -13.02 2.63
C LEU A 289 10.37 -11.86 3.28
N ALA A 290 10.59 -10.77 2.56
CA ALA A 290 11.32 -9.60 3.09
C ALA A 290 10.64 -9.00 4.33
N CYS A 291 9.32 -8.84 4.31
CA CYS A 291 8.58 -8.34 5.47
C CYS A 291 8.65 -9.30 6.67
N ALA A 292 8.51 -10.61 6.45
CA ALA A 292 8.54 -11.60 7.53
C ALA A 292 9.94 -11.72 8.13
N SER A 293 10.99 -11.75 7.30
CA SER A 293 12.39 -11.82 7.77
C SER A 293 12.76 -10.57 8.56
N GLN A 294 12.42 -9.38 8.04
CA GLN A 294 12.69 -8.12 8.75
C GLN A 294 11.95 -8.06 10.09
N LEU A 295 10.69 -8.49 10.17
CA LEU A 295 9.98 -8.56 11.44
C LEU A 295 10.63 -9.53 12.40
N ALA A 296 10.99 -10.73 11.93
CA ALA A 296 11.65 -11.75 12.76
C ALA A 296 12.96 -11.24 13.37
N GLU A 297 13.82 -10.62 12.56
CA GLU A 297 15.06 -10.00 13.01
C GLU A 297 14.83 -8.92 14.09
N GLN A 298 13.84 -8.04 13.87
CA GLN A 298 13.49 -6.99 14.84
C GLN A 298 13.00 -7.57 16.17
N LEU A 299 12.16 -8.61 16.14
CA LEU A 299 11.65 -9.25 17.36
C LEU A 299 12.74 -10.02 18.11
N VAL A 300 13.67 -10.68 17.41
CA VAL A 300 14.84 -11.32 18.01
C VAL A 300 15.76 -10.27 18.65
N GLU A 301 16.04 -9.17 17.96
CA GLU A 301 16.84 -8.07 18.50
C GLU A 301 16.18 -7.47 19.76
N TYR A 302 14.86 -7.20 19.69
CA TYR A 302 14.12 -6.72 20.86
C TYR A 302 14.18 -7.69 22.04
N ALA A 303 14.04 -8.99 21.79
CA ALA A 303 14.11 -9.99 22.86
C ALA A 303 15.49 -10.06 23.53
N ARG A 304 16.57 -9.80 22.78
CA ARG A 304 17.96 -9.82 23.28
C ARG A 304 18.37 -8.54 23.99
N THR A 305 17.97 -7.40 23.44
CA THR A 305 18.55 -6.10 23.80
C THR A 305 17.54 -5.10 24.35
N GLY A 306 16.24 -5.34 24.15
CA GLY A 306 15.19 -4.36 24.42
C GLY A 306 15.08 -3.25 23.36
N HIS A 307 15.92 -3.27 22.31
CA HIS A 307 15.92 -2.24 21.27
C HIS A 307 14.73 -2.38 20.32
N LEU A 308 13.97 -1.29 20.16
CA LEU A 308 12.76 -1.20 19.35
C LEU A 308 13.10 -0.56 18.00
N ARG A 309 13.31 -1.37 16.96
CA ARG A 309 13.51 -0.86 15.58
C ARG A 309 12.17 -0.60 14.92
N HIS A 310 12.08 0.52 14.19
CA HIS A 310 10.88 0.90 13.43
C HIS A 310 9.60 0.93 14.27
N ALA A 311 9.72 1.33 15.53
CA ALA A 311 8.58 1.59 16.40
C ALA A 311 7.86 2.87 15.94
N LEU A 312 6.53 2.79 15.82
CA LEU A 312 5.69 3.88 15.35
C LEU A 312 5.19 4.77 16.50
N ASN A 313 5.18 4.24 17.71
CA ASN A 313 4.64 4.87 18.90
C ASN A 313 5.48 4.56 20.16
N ALA A 314 6.81 4.41 20.01
CA ALA A 314 7.67 4.17 21.15
C ALA A 314 7.48 5.30 22.18
N PRO A 315 7.40 4.99 23.50
CA PRO A 315 7.37 6.04 24.51
C PRO A 315 8.65 6.88 24.39
N VAL A 316 8.46 8.20 24.31
CA VAL A 316 9.56 9.16 24.41
C VAL A 316 10.01 9.07 25.88
N HIS A 317 11.18 8.46 26.13
CA HIS A 317 11.83 8.43 27.44
C HIS A 317 12.55 9.73 27.70
#